data_e516bc420b721a28c12635d8cb43e1f8
#
_entry.id   e516bc420b721a28c12635d8cb43e1f8
#
_cell.length_a   1.000
_cell.length_b   1.000
_cell.length_c   1.000
_cell.angle_alpha   90.00
_cell.angle_beta   90.00
_cell.angle_gamma   90.00
#
_symmetry.space_group_name_H-M   'P 1'
#
loop_
_entity.id
_entity.type
_entity.pdbx_description
1 polymer ?
#
loop_
_entity_poly.entity_id
_entity_poly.type
_entity_poly.pdbx_seq_one_letter_code
_entity_poly.pdbx_strand_id
1 'polypeptide(L)'
;MDLAAFVAIMDRYGNIVNVINLKNHAESVNMLDTNTVLIAAGGDALTWNWRTDEINVMPFQADTHVLHYSHGEGVFYGLSPPDIREHHDPDTIKIWDPASGQTIWEHPQPVSHINYISVDEHYIYASLRSNEAIVRINKATHETDMTLGGPEGTEALMDQWGNEVRGVGEGKHKFEGTWHHQHKGQMLSNRYYSLFDNHIEATKYEPEGQKVVLQSYVADGQASRMVVLERDPNARAAREVWSFDTGDQAHIYGGADVTPAGSVLGNSYPQFVDPSDTDRQYQQNFWEVTAAGQIAWRVGLRFLDPWAPEDSRQPFSHSLFNAQYGAIDEPPVGWQTYNVERFYAEGPVLARPCLAGQGAGGGPVVRALPFNSVRTQGPELPGQLFAYEEGDTQTLYATQEFTFQKSWIARPIDLELVPEAWGAKNLVLAVQNHWGEFRPLSVGHVSSLPECAGQASAGGAGGRLFYDV
;
A
#
# COMPACT_ATOMS: atom_id res chain seq x y z
N MET A 1 22.92 20.49 -6.45
CA MET A 1 23.06 19.65 -5.24
C MET A 1 22.55 18.28 -5.63
N ASP A 2 23.41 17.25 -5.61
CA ASP A 2 22.97 15.91 -6.00
C ASP A 2 22.03 15.41 -4.89
N LEU A 3 20.77 15.16 -5.24
CA LEU A 3 19.80 14.55 -4.33
C LEU A 3 20.28 13.12 -4.06
N ALA A 4 20.59 12.82 -2.81
CA ALA A 4 20.89 11.44 -2.41
C ALA A 4 19.57 10.68 -2.31
N ALA A 5 19.35 9.71 -3.18
CA ALA A 5 18.24 8.77 -3.08
C ALA A 5 18.71 7.50 -2.36
N PHE A 6 17.86 6.92 -1.52
CA PHE A 6 18.15 5.67 -0.84
C PHE A 6 16.88 4.88 -0.56
N VAL A 7 17.05 3.57 -0.38
CA VAL A 7 16.04 2.68 0.16
C VAL A 7 16.56 2.10 1.47
N ALA A 8 15.77 2.16 2.52
CA ALA A 8 16.14 1.68 3.84
C ALA A 8 15.19 0.58 4.33
N ILE A 9 15.78 -0.45 4.95
CA ILE A 9 15.04 -1.42 5.76
C ILE A 9 15.11 -0.93 7.21
N MET A 10 13.95 -0.79 7.83
CA MET A 10 13.82 -0.30 9.19
C MET A 10 13.02 -1.30 10.03
N ASP A 11 13.41 -1.51 11.27
CA ASP A 11 12.64 -2.32 12.20
C ASP A 11 11.45 -1.53 12.81
N ARG A 12 10.59 -2.23 13.56
CA ARG A 12 9.43 -1.61 14.22
C ARG A 12 9.79 -0.56 15.29
N TYR A 13 11.05 -0.49 15.68
CA TYR A 13 11.53 0.48 16.69
C TYR A 13 12.14 1.71 16.03
N GLY A 14 12.20 1.77 14.69
CA GLY A 14 12.79 2.86 13.93
C GLY A 14 14.29 2.71 13.69
N ASN A 15 14.90 1.57 14.04
CA ASN A 15 16.30 1.33 13.75
C ASN A 15 16.51 0.97 12.29
N ILE A 16 17.45 1.62 11.63
CA ILE A 16 17.87 1.25 10.27
C ILE A 16 18.63 -0.08 10.34
N VAL A 17 18.07 -1.10 9.68
CA VAL A 17 18.65 -2.45 9.60
C VAL A 17 19.63 -2.55 8.45
N ASN A 18 19.27 -2.00 7.29
CA ASN A 18 20.13 -1.89 6.12
C ASN A 18 19.67 -0.73 5.23
N VAL A 19 20.57 -0.24 4.39
CA VAL A 19 20.31 0.88 3.46
C VAL A 19 21.13 0.74 2.20
N ILE A 20 20.50 0.99 1.06
CA ILE A 20 21.17 1.13 -0.23
C ILE A 20 21.08 2.58 -0.69
N ASN A 21 22.23 3.14 -1.11
CA ASN A 21 22.28 4.43 -1.76
C ASN A 21 22.10 4.25 -3.28
N LEU A 22 21.21 5.03 -3.84
CA LEU A 22 20.90 5.03 -5.25
C LEU A 22 21.48 6.28 -5.92
N LYS A 23 21.87 6.16 -7.18
CA LYS A 23 22.40 7.29 -7.94
C LYS A 23 21.32 8.27 -8.39
N ASN A 24 20.10 7.75 -8.54
CA ASN A 24 18.98 8.48 -9.11
C ASN A 24 17.77 8.41 -8.19
N HIS A 25 16.86 9.33 -8.39
CA HIS A 25 15.57 9.38 -7.70
C HIS A 25 14.79 8.07 -7.83
N ALA A 26 14.22 7.57 -6.73
CA ALA A 26 13.44 6.36 -6.65
C ALA A 26 12.12 6.64 -5.92
N GLU A 27 11.03 6.15 -6.47
CA GLU A 27 9.68 6.29 -5.89
C GLU A 27 9.03 4.92 -5.68
N SER A 28 9.25 3.98 -6.59
CA SER A 28 8.73 2.62 -6.45
C SER A 28 9.67 1.74 -5.66
N VAL A 29 9.17 1.23 -4.54
CA VAL A 29 9.84 0.27 -3.68
C VAL A 29 8.82 -0.80 -3.30
N ASN A 30 9.06 -2.06 -3.67
CA ASN A 30 8.18 -3.18 -3.36
C ASN A 30 9.01 -4.40 -2.95
N MET A 31 8.49 -5.20 -2.02
CA MET A 31 9.13 -6.48 -1.69
C MET A 31 8.81 -7.52 -2.77
N LEU A 32 9.83 -8.13 -3.34
CA LEU A 32 9.70 -9.26 -4.26
C LEU A 32 9.51 -10.56 -3.47
N ASP A 33 10.30 -10.74 -2.43
CA ASP A 33 10.21 -11.79 -1.41
C ASP A 33 10.73 -11.21 -0.07
N THR A 34 10.89 -12.02 0.96
CA THR A 34 11.37 -11.55 2.28
C THR A 34 12.79 -10.99 2.31
N ASN A 35 13.58 -11.23 1.26
CA ASN A 35 14.99 -10.83 1.20
C ASN A 35 15.26 -9.78 0.11
N THR A 36 14.37 -9.69 -0.87
CA THR A 36 14.62 -8.96 -2.12
C THR A 36 13.64 -7.81 -2.30
N VAL A 37 14.19 -6.63 -2.46
CA VAL A 37 13.45 -5.38 -2.77
C VAL A 37 13.53 -5.13 -4.27
N LEU A 38 12.40 -4.84 -4.89
CA LEU A 38 12.27 -4.35 -6.26
C LEU A 38 12.19 -2.83 -6.24
N ILE A 39 13.02 -2.17 -7.04
CA ILE A 39 13.18 -0.72 -7.04
C ILE A 39 13.16 -0.21 -8.48
N ALA A 40 12.45 0.89 -8.72
CA ALA A 40 12.59 1.68 -9.94
C ALA A 40 13.23 3.02 -9.60
N ALA A 41 14.37 3.32 -10.21
CA ALA A 41 15.17 4.49 -9.89
C ALA A 41 15.80 5.09 -11.15
N GLY A 42 15.41 6.32 -11.52
CA GLY A 42 16.01 7.08 -12.61
C GLY A 42 15.89 6.40 -13.99
N GLY A 43 14.87 5.58 -14.19
CA GLY A 43 14.67 4.80 -15.41
C GLY A 43 15.19 3.35 -15.32
N ASP A 44 16.02 3.03 -14.35
CA ASP A 44 16.50 1.67 -14.15
C ASP A 44 15.52 0.88 -13.27
N ALA A 45 15.25 -0.37 -13.63
CA ALA A 45 14.59 -1.37 -12.78
C ALA A 45 15.68 -2.26 -12.17
N LEU A 46 15.67 -2.43 -10.85
CA LEU A 46 16.68 -3.21 -10.14
C LEU A 46 16.10 -3.99 -8.97
N THR A 47 16.77 -5.06 -8.59
CA THR A 47 16.52 -5.77 -7.35
C THR A 47 17.71 -5.60 -6.40
N TRP A 48 17.41 -5.50 -5.10
CA TRP A 48 18.39 -5.45 -4.03
C TRP A 48 18.06 -6.51 -2.98
N ASN A 49 18.97 -7.47 -2.81
CA ASN A 49 18.90 -8.39 -1.67
C ASN A 49 19.45 -7.69 -0.43
N TRP A 50 18.57 -7.26 0.46
CA TRP A 50 18.94 -6.46 1.61
C TRP A 50 19.73 -7.21 2.70
N ARG A 51 19.83 -8.56 2.58
CA ARG A 51 20.65 -9.38 3.50
C ARG A 51 22.08 -9.61 3.00
N THR A 52 22.28 -9.65 1.69
CA THR A 52 23.57 -9.90 1.06
C THR A 52 24.17 -8.71 0.34
N ASP A 53 23.42 -7.61 0.23
CA ASP A 53 23.75 -6.41 -0.54
C ASP A 53 23.92 -6.65 -2.05
N GLU A 54 23.46 -7.78 -2.55
CA GLU A 54 23.49 -8.10 -3.98
C GLU A 54 22.48 -7.24 -4.74
N ILE A 55 22.94 -6.61 -5.81
CA ILE A 55 22.12 -5.76 -6.69
C ILE A 55 22.14 -6.36 -8.09
N ASN A 56 20.96 -6.55 -8.67
CA ASN A 56 20.80 -6.98 -10.05
C ASN A 56 19.98 -5.92 -10.82
N VAL A 57 20.50 -5.50 -11.98
CA VAL A 57 19.78 -4.60 -12.88
C VAL A 57 18.95 -5.43 -13.85
N MET A 58 17.70 -5.10 -13.99
CA MET A 58 16.77 -5.80 -14.88
C MET A 58 17.04 -5.41 -16.35
N PRO A 59 16.72 -6.29 -17.32
CA PRO A 59 16.98 -6.03 -18.74
C PRO A 59 15.97 -5.09 -19.41
N PHE A 60 15.26 -4.28 -18.63
CA PHE A 60 14.30 -3.27 -19.12
C PHE A 60 14.37 -2.01 -18.28
N GLN A 61 13.83 -0.92 -18.79
CA GLN A 61 13.69 0.35 -18.08
C GLN A 61 12.23 0.56 -17.63
N ALA A 62 12.06 1.22 -16.50
CA ALA A 62 10.76 1.55 -15.93
C ALA A 62 10.75 2.97 -15.36
N ASP A 63 9.58 3.61 -15.36
CA ASP A 63 9.35 4.87 -14.65
C ASP A 63 9.50 4.67 -13.14
N THR A 64 9.88 5.74 -12.43
CA THR A 64 10.15 5.69 -10.99
C THR A 64 8.90 5.49 -10.13
N HIS A 65 7.71 5.86 -10.61
CA HIS A 65 6.49 5.87 -9.81
C HIS A 65 6.01 4.48 -9.41
N VAL A 66 6.09 3.51 -10.33
CA VAL A 66 5.57 2.16 -10.06
C VAL A 66 6.26 1.05 -10.84
N LEU A 67 6.65 0.03 -10.11
CA LEU A 67 7.15 -1.23 -10.64
C LEU A 67 6.76 -2.36 -9.71
N HIS A 68 5.99 -3.33 -10.21
CA HIS A 68 5.52 -4.50 -9.46
C HIS A 68 5.88 -5.79 -10.18
N TYR A 69 6.01 -6.86 -9.41
CA TYR A 69 6.12 -8.22 -9.93
C TYR A 69 4.88 -9.03 -9.56
N SER A 70 4.25 -9.64 -10.55
CA SER A 70 3.17 -10.61 -10.35
C SER A 70 3.74 -12.02 -10.30
N HIS A 71 3.83 -12.60 -9.11
CA HIS A 71 4.35 -13.95 -8.92
C HIS A 71 3.50 -15.02 -9.61
N GLY A 72 2.18 -14.84 -9.61
CA GLY A 72 1.26 -15.79 -10.25
C GLY A 72 1.33 -15.79 -11.76
N GLU A 73 1.72 -14.67 -12.36
CA GLU A 73 1.87 -14.52 -13.82
C GLU A 73 3.35 -14.59 -14.26
N GLY A 74 4.29 -14.38 -13.35
CA GLY A 74 5.72 -14.38 -13.63
C GLY A 74 6.18 -13.19 -14.47
N VAL A 75 5.57 -12.01 -14.34
CA VAL A 75 5.84 -10.83 -15.15
C VAL A 75 5.97 -9.56 -14.33
N PHE A 76 6.65 -8.54 -14.87
CA PHE A 76 6.71 -7.21 -14.27
C PHE A 76 5.64 -6.28 -14.86
N TYR A 77 5.06 -5.45 -14.00
CA TYR A 77 4.12 -4.38 -14.31
C TYR A 77 4.71 -3.03 -13.92
N GLY A 78 4.58 -2.03 -14.77
CA GLY A 78 5.01 -0.68 -14.47
C GLY A 78 4.64 0.30 -15.56
N LEU A 79 5.30 1.45 -15.54
CA LEU A 79 5.15 2.49 -16.56
C LEU A 79 6.43 2.56 -17.40
N SER A 80 6.30 2.94 -18.68
CA SER A 80 7.46 3.29 -19.48
C SER A 80 8.17 4.48 -18.86
N PRO A 81 9.53 4.52 -18.91
CA PRO A 81 10.23 5.71 -18.47
C PRO A 81 9.77 6.91 -19.30
N PRO A 82 9.61 8.09 -18.67
CA PRO A 82 9.27 9.30 -19.41
C PRO A 82 10.36 9.58 -20.42
N ASP A 83 9.98 9.88 -21.65
CA ASP A 83 10.96 10.45 -22.60
C ASP A 83 11.42 11.79 -22.02
N ILE A 84 12.70 11.90 -21.71
CA ILE A 84 13.31 13.08 -21.08
C ILE A 84 13.11 14.34 -21.92
N ARG A 85 12.68 14.20 -23.17
CA ARG A 85 12.56 15.29 -24.13
C ARG A 85 11.15 15.85 -24.31
N GLU A 86 10.10 15.12 -23.91
CA GLU A 86 8.73 15.56 -24.13
C GLU A 86 7.87 15.29 -22.89
N HIS A 87 7.72 16.29 -22.04
CA HIS A 87 6.84 16.26 -20.86
C HIS A 87 5.33 16.08 -21.16
N HIS A 88 4.97 15.71 -22.38
CA HIS A 88 3.60 15.64 -22.88
C HIS A 88 3.20 14.26 -23.41
N ASP A 89 4.11 13.28 -23.39
CA ASP A 89 3.73 11.93 -23.79
C ASP A 89 2.81 11.29 -22.74
N PRO A 90 1.75 10.62 -23.17
CA PRO A 90 0.86 9.91 -22.28
C PRO A 90 1.64 8.81 -21.54
N ASP A 91 1.37 8.65 -20.25
CA ASP A 91 1.92 7.53 -19.49
C ASP A 91 1.51 6.21 -20.16
N THR A 92 2.48 5.34 -20.40
CA THR A 92 2.22 4.03 -20.98
C THR A 92 2.43 2.94 -19.94
N ILE A 93 1.37 2.21 -19.62
CA ILE A 93 1.45 1.03 -18.77
C ILE A 93 2.06 -0.11 -19.58
N LYS A 94 3.04 -0.80 -19.02
CA LYS A 94 3.72 -1.92 -19.68
C LYS A 94 3.79 -3.16 -18.81
N ILE A 95 3.83 -4.30 -19.50
CA ILE A 95 4.15 -5.59 -18.90
C ILE A 95 5.41 -6.11 -19.58
N TRP A 96 6.40 -6.52 -18.77
CA TRP A 96 7.66 -7.05 -19.28
C TRP A 96 7.84 -8.52 -18.91
N ASP A 97 8.37 -9.28 -19.84
CA ASP A 97 8.91 -10.60 -19.57
C ASP A 97 10.23 -10.47 -18.80
N PRO A 98 10.38 -11.14 -17.64
CA PRO A 98 11.55 -10.97 -16.79
C PRO A 98 12.86 -11.49 -17.38
N ALA A 99 12.81 -12.50 -18.24
CA ALA A 99 14.00 -13.14 -18.80
C ALA A 99 14.59 -12.36 -19.97
N SER A 100 13.74 -11.83 -20.85
CA SER A 100 14.14 -11.12 -22.04
C SER A 100 14.11 -9.60 -21.89
N GLY A 101 13.36 -9.07 -20.91
CA GLY A 101 13.07 -7.65 -20.78
C GLY A 101 12.15 -7.09 -21.87
N GLN A 102 11.58 -7.95 -22.72
CA GLN A 102 10.69 -7.52 -23.78
C GLN A 102 9.33 -7.08 -23.22
N THR A 103 8.80 -6.00 -23.79
CA THR A 103 7.41 -5.61 -23.55
C THR A 103 6.50 -6.62 -24.24
N ILE A 104 5.64 -7.29 -23.45
CA ILE A 104 4.67 -8.28 -23.93
C ILE A 104 3.25 -7.74 -23.96
N TRP A 105 2.99 -6.62 -23.33
CA TRP A 105 1.73 -5.90 -23.34
C TRP A 105 1.97 -4.42 -23.04
N GLU A 106 1.21 -3.54 -23.69
CA GLU A 106 1.26 -2.11 -23.41
C GLU A 106 -0.10 -1.43 -23.61
N HIS A 107 -0.33 -0.37 -22.84
CA HIS A 107 -1.53 0.44 -22.93
C HIS A 107 -1.19 1.91 -22.69
N PRO A 108 -1.27 2.77 -23.73
CA PRO A 108 -1.08 4.20 -23.55
C PRO A 108 -2.29 4.80 -22.83
N GLN A 109 -2.06 5.56 -21.80
CA GLN A 109 -3.09 6.28 -21.06
C GLN A 109 -3.11 7.74 -21.55
N PRO A 110 -4.19 8.20 -22.17
CA PRO A 110 -4.24 9.54 -22.77
C PRO A 110 -4.14 10.69 -21.74
N VAL A 111 -4.28 10.36 -20.47
CA VAL A 111 -4.17 11.32 -19.38
C VAL A 111 -2.89 11.06 -18.62
N SER A 112 -2.12 12.11 -18.40
CA SER A 112 -0.81 12.04 -17.78
C SER A 112 -0.85 11.86 -16.27
N HIS A 113 0.25 11.36 -15.73
CA HIS A 113 0.57 11.24 -14.32
C HIS A 113 -0.14 10.12 -13.60
N ILE A 114 0.11 8.90 -14.06
CA ILE A 114 -0.16 7.69 -13.28
C ILE A 114 0.88 7.64 -12.15
N ASN A 115 0.43 7.62 -10.91
CA ASN A 115 1.33 7.53 -9.77
C ASN A 115 1.30 6.19 -9.04
N TYR A 116 0.42 5.28 -9.43
CA TYR A 116 0.38 3.90 -8.95
C TYR A 116 -0.43 3.00 -9.86
N ILE A 117 -0.05 1.73 -9.92
CA ILE A 117 -0.87 0.67 -10.49
C ILE A 117 -1.01 -0.49 -9.49
N SER A 118 -2.13 -1.17 -9.52
CA SER A 118 -2.34 -2.47 -8.88
C SER A 118 -2.97 -3.41 -9.89
N VAL A 119 -2.78 -4.73 -9.70
CA VAL A 119 -3.18 -5.70 -10.71
C VAL A 119 -3.90 -6.89 -10.08
N ASP A 120 -4.82 -7.48 -10.84
CA ASP A 120 -5.36 -8.82 -10.59
C ASP A 120 -5.18 -9.70 -11.83
N GLU A 121 -5.83 -10.85 -11.86
CA GLU A 121 -5.72 -11.79 -12.98
C GLU A 121 -6.18 -11.19 -14.31
N HIS A 122 -7.21 -10.32 -14.29
CA HIS A 122 -7.88 -9.84 -15.51
C HIS A 122 -7.70 -8.34 -15.76
N TYR A 123 -7.36 -7.56 -14.73
CA TYR A 123 -7.39 -6.11 -14.79
C TYR A 123 -6.13 -5.45 -14.24
N ILE A 124 -5.87 -4.27 -14.77
CA ILE A 124 -4.94 -3.29 -14.21
C ILE A 124 -5.76 -2.13 -13.67
N TYR A 125 -5.43 -1.67 -12.47
CA TYR A 125 -6.04 -0.51 -11.82
C TYR A 125 -4.99 0.59 -11.75
N ALA A 126 -5.24 1.72 -12.40
CA ALA A 126 -4.31 2.84 -12.46
C ALA A 126 -4.83 4.04 -11.65
N SER A 127 -3.98 4.58 -10.80
CA SER A 127 -4.24 5.82 -10.05
C SER A 127 -3.84 7.02 -10.89
N LEU A 128 -4.81 7.75 -11.41
CA LEU A 128 -4.65 8.93 -12.23
C LEU A 128 -4.70 10.19 -11.35
N ARG A 129 -3.52 10.67 -10.91
CA ARG A 129 -3.42 11.80 -9.98
C ARG A 129 -4.13 13.05 -10.48
N SER A 130 -3.83 13.45 -11.71
CA SER A 130 -4.36 14.69 -12.30
C SER A 130 -5.85 14.64 -12.62
N ASN A 131 -6.44 13.44 -12.65
CA ASN A 131 -7.89 13.21 -12.85
C ASN A 131 -8.62 12.88 -11.56
N GLU A 132 -7.90 12.75 -10.43
CA GLU A 132 -8.51 12.39 -9.16
C GLU A 132 -9.30 11.07 -9.23
N ALA A 133 -8.78 10.11 -10.00
CA ALA A 133 -9.49 8.88 -10.34
C ALA A 133 -8.63 7.62 -10.20
N ILE A 134 -9.30 6.49 -9.94
CA ILE A 134 -8.76 5.15 -10.15
C ILE A 134 -9.53 4.51 -11.29
N VAL A 135 -8.83 4.14 -12.35
CA VAL A 135 -9.45 3.47 -13.51
C VAL A 135 -9.11 1.99 -13.51
N ARG A 136 -10.04 1.17 -14.02
CA ARG A 136 -9.86 -0.27 -14.24
C ARG A 136 -9.79 -0.56 -15.72
N ILE A 137 -8.70 -1.18 -16.16
CA ILE A 137 -8.39 -1.49 -17.55
C ILE A 137 -8.38 -3.00 -17.72
N ASN A 138 -9.17 -3.53 -18.65
CA ASN A 138 -9.19 -4.94 -18.97
C ASN A 138 -7.94 -5.31 -19.79
N LYS A 139 -7.13 -6.28 -19.30
CA LYS A 139 -5.90 -6.71 -19.96
C LYS A 139 -6.11 -7.32 -21.35
N ALA A 140 -7.25 -7.97 -21.57
CA ALA A 140 -7.52 -8.65 -22.82
C ALA A 140 -8.10 -7.73 -23.91
N THR A 141 -8.95 -6.75 -23.52
CA THR A 141 -9.62 -5.85 -24.47
C THR A 141 -9.01 -4.47 -24.54
N HIS A 142 -8.14 -4.10 -23.60
CA HIS A 142 -7.58 -2.76 -23.42
C HIS A 142 -8.63 -1.67 -23.12
N GLU A 143 -9.86 -2.06 -22.76
CA GLU A 143 -10.92 -1.12 -22.45
C GLU A 143 -10.93 -0.72 -20.99
N THR A 144 -11.17 0.56 -20.70
CA THR A 144 -11.49 1.05 -19.38
C THR A 144 -12.96 0.84 -19.10
N ASP A 145 -13.30 -0.05 -18.18
CA ASP A 145 -14.68 -0.42 -17.86
C ASP A 145 -15.18 0.13 -16.50
N MET A 146 -14.30 0.74 -15.73
CA MET A 146 -14.63 1.42 -14.47
C MET A 146 -13.74 2.64 -14.25
N THR A 147 -14.36 3.73 -13.85
CA THR A 147 -13.65 4.93 -13.34
C THR A 147 -14.24 5.30 -12.00
N LEU A 148 -13.44 5.20 -10.96
CA LEU A 148 -13.79 5.53 -9.59
C LEU A 148 -13.20 6.91 -9.26
N GLY A 149 -14.05 7.89 -9.05
CA GLY A 149 -13.64 9.29 -8.87
C GLY A 149 -13.47 10.04 -10.18
N GLY A 150 -12.96 11.26 -10.06
CA GLY A 150 -12.71 12.14 -11.19
C GLY A 150 -13.98 12.65 -11.91
N PRO A 151 -13.83 13.62 -12.82
CA PRO A 151 -14.96 14.20 -13.54
C PRO A 151 -15.67 13.22 -14.47
N GLU A 152 -14.96 12.17 -14.93
CA GLU A 152 -15.49 11.14 -15.84
C GLU A 152 -15.84 9.83 -15.12
N GLY A 153 -15.94 9.85 -13.79
CA GLY A 153 -16.20 8.65 -13.01
C GLY A 153 -17.51 7.96 -13.40
N THR A 154 -17.50 6.64 -13.44
CA THR A 154 -18.63 5.79 -13.78
C THR A 154 -19.33 5.19 -12.56
N GLU A 155 -18.76 5.38 -11.38
CA GLU A 155 -19.26 4.88 -10.09
C GLU A 155 -19.77 6.04 -9.24
N ALA A 156 -20.87 5.87 -8.53
CA ALA A 156 -21.31 6.82 -7.52
C ALA A 156 -20.34 6.81 -6.33
N LEU A 157 -20.02 7.98 -5.78
CA LEU A 157 -19.19 8.11 -4.58
C LEU A 157 -20.03 8.59 -3.41
N MET A 158 -19.80 7.97 -2.26
CA MET A 158 -20.47 8.30 -1.01
C MET A 158 -19.44 8.59 0.08
N ASP A 159 -19.74 9.56 0.92
CA ASP A 159 -18.97 9.81 2.13
C ASP A 159 -19.16 8.69 3.18
N GLN A 160 -18.49 8.80 4.32
CA GLN A 160 -18.59 7.83 5.41
C GLN A 160 -20.00 7.75 6.03
N TRP A 161 -20.85 8.74 5.82
CA TRP A 161 -22.24 8.76 6.30
C TRP A 161 -23.25 8.25 5.26
N GLY A 162 -22.79 7.93 4.04
CA GLY A 162 -23.61 7.44 2.95
C GLY A 162 -24.29 8.54 2.13
N ASN A 163 -23.87 9.81 2.26
CA ASN A 163 -24.32 10.86 1.38
C ASN A 163 -23.56 10.78 0.06
N GLU A 164 -24.26 10.95 -1.05
CA GLU A 164 -23.60 11.06 -2.35
C GLU A 164 -22.84 12.39 -2.44
N VAL A 165 -21.52 12.28 -2.66
CA VAL A 165 -20.61 13.45 -2.73
C VAL A 165 -20.16 13.75 -4.14
N ARG A 166 -20.57 12.93 -5.11
CA ARG A 166 -20.28 13.15 -6.50
C ARG A 166 -21.49 13.75 -7.20
N GLY A 167 -21.38 14.98 -7.61
CA GLY A 167 -22.22 15.54 -8.66
C GLY A 167 -21.76 15.03 -10.03
N VAL A 168 -22.51 14.14 -10.65
CA VAL A 168 -22.45 13.94 -12.10
C VAL A 168 -23.15 15.15 -12.72
N GLY A 169 -22.46 16.26 -12.77
CA GLY A 169 -23.03 17.51 -13.28
C GLY A 169 -22.28 17.98 -14.50
N GLU A 170 -23.01 18.50 -15.48
CA GLU A 170 -22.55 19.11 -16.72
C GLU A 170 -21.71 20.38 -16.53
N GLY A 171 -20.75 20.37 -15.65
CA GLY A 171 -19.85 21.49 -15.43
C GLY A 171 -18.43 21.02 -15.25
N LYS A 172 -17.65 21.09 -16.31
CA LYS A 172 -16.26 20.62 -16.41
C LYS A 172 -15.25 21.24 -15.42
N HIS A 173 -15.64 21.89 -14.34
CA HIS A 173 -14.73 22.72 -13.57
C HIS A 173 -14.74 22.53 -12.06
N LYS A 174 -15.61 21.69 -11.49
CA LYS A 174 -15.56 21.33 -10.06
C LYS A 174 -15.95 19.87 -9.90
N PHE A 175 -14.96 19.02 -9.64
CA PHE A 175 -15.17 17.72 -9.07
C PHE A 175 -15.27 17.90 -7.55
N GLU A 176 -16.46 17.72 -7.01
CA GLU A 176 -16.66 17.63 -5.57
C GLU A 176 -16.58 16.14 -5.19
N GLY A 177 -15.35 15.63 -5.08
CA GLY A 177 -15.09 14.25 -4.73
C GLY A 177 -14.82 14.05 -3.25
N THR A 178 -14.63 12.79 -2.87
CA THR A 178 -14.20 12.43 -1.52
C THR A 178 -12.71 12.68 -1.30
N TRP A 179 -11.93 12.89 -2.37
CA TRP A 179 -10.49 13.13 -2.33
C TRP A 179 -10.03 14.04 -3.46
N HIS A 180 -8.84 14.61 -3.30
CA HIS A 180 -8.18 15.47 -4.28
C HIS A 180 -6.70 15.12 -4.40
N HIS A 181 -6.20 15.00 -5.66
CA HIS A 181 -4.78 14.78 -5.95
C HIS A 181 -4.20 13.57 -5.24
N GLN A 182 -4.88 12.42 -5.32
CA GLN A 182 -4.48 11.24 -4.59
C GLN A 182 -3.14 10.67 -5.04
N HIS A 183 -2.44 10.04 -4.09
CA HIS A 183 -1.32 9.14 -4.35
C HIS A 183 -1.68 7.71 -3.94
N LYS A 184 -1.01 6.76 -4.61
CA LYS A 184 -1.13 5.31 -4.35
C LYS A 184 -2.59 4.85 -4.27
N GLY A 185 -3.43 5.32 -5.20
CA GLY A 185 -4.77 4.79 -5.38
C GLY A 185 -4.69 3.34 -5.86
N GLN A 186 -5.13 2.38 -5.04
CA GLN A 186 -4.92 0.96 -5.31
C GLN A 186 -6.16 0.12 -5.02
N MET A 187 -6.29 -0.96 -5.77
CA MET A 187 -7.25 -2.02 -5.51
C MET A 187 -6.64 -3.00 -4.49
N LEU A 188 -7.33 -3.22 -3.38
CA LEU A 188 -6.97 -4.21 -2.37
C LEU A 188 -7.65 -5.54 -2.65
N SER A 189 -8.92 -5.48 -3.06
CA SER A 189 -9.73 -6.60 -3.55
C SER A 189 -10.78 -6.07 -4.52
N ASN A 190 -11.61 -6.93 -5.08
CA ASN A 190 -12.75 -6.52 -5.91
C ASN A 190 -13.76 -5.60 -5.17
N ARG A 191 -13.69 -5.55 -3.85
CA ARG A 191 -14.57 -4.77 -2.97
C ARG A 191 -13.88 -3.56 -2.34
N TYR A 192 -12.59 -3.66 -2.00
CA TYR A 192 -11.89 -2.63 -1.25
C TYR A 192 -10.81 -1.92 -2.06
N TYR A 193 -10.74 -0.62 -1.89
CA TYR A 193 -9.71 0.26 -2.45
C TYR A 193 -9.11 1.12 -1.34
N SER A 194 -7.87 1.54 -1.51
CA SER A 194 -7.28 2.53 -0.63
C SER A 194 -6.51 3.57 -1.41
N LEU A 195 -6.34 4.75 -0.83
CA LEU A 195 -5.56 5.85 -1.40
C LEU A 195 -5.07 6.77 -0.29
N PHE A 196 -4.10 7.59 -0.61
CA PHE A 196 -3.72 8.76 0.17
C PHE A 196 -4.30 9.99 -0.52
N ASP A 197 -5.18 10.70 0.17
CA ASP A 197 -5.76 11.95 -0.28
C ASP A 197 -4.85 13.10 0.16
N ASN A 198 -4.16 13.73 -0.80
CA ASN A 198 -3.33 14.89 -0.50
C ASN A 198 -4.15 16.13 -0.17
N HIS A 199 -5.42 16.14 -0.58
CA HIS A 199 -6.38 17.22 -0.37
C HIS A 199 -5.91 18.56 -0.97
N ILE A 200 -5.42 18.49 -2.20
CA ILE A 200 -4.90 19.65 -2.95
C ILE A 200 -5.72 19.84 -4.22
N GLU A 201 -6.09 21.07 -4.52
CA GLU A 201 -6.73 21.37 -5.81
C GLU A 201 -5.80 21.02 -6.96
N ALA A 202 -6.28 20.19 -7.89
CA ALA A 202 -5.52 19.75 -9.05
C ALA A 202 -5.10 20.95 -9.92
N THR A 203 -3.83 21.00 -10.25
CA THR A 203 -3.31 21.96 -11.20
C THR A 203 -3.75 21.56 -12.60
N LYS A 204 -4.45 22.40 -13.32
CA LYS A 204 -4.69 22.18 -14.75
C LYS A 204 -3.38 22.33 -15.51
N TYR A 205 -2.99 21.29 -16.24
CA TYR A 205 -2.04 21.44 -17.33
C TYR A 205 -2.77 22.09 -18.51
N GLU A 206 -2.40 23.31 -18.86
CA GLU A 206 -2.85 23.90 -20.12
C GLU A 206 -1.97 23.38 -21.27
N PRO A 207 -2.57 23.04 -22.44
CA PRO A 207 -1.89 22.36 -23.54
C PRO A 207 -0.79 23.17 -24.25
N GLU A 208 -0.58 24.41 -23.88
CA GLU A 208 0.29 25.35 -24.62
C GLU A 208 1.63 25.69 -23.94
N GLY A 209 2.20 24.77 -23.16
CA GLY A 209 3.58 24.92 -22.67
C GLY A 209 3.82 26.06 -21.69
N GLN A 210 2.81 26.57 -21.04
CA GLN A 210 2.92 27.63 -20.05
C GLN A 210 2.60 27.15 -18.64
N LYS A 211 3.65 27.17 -17.84
CA LYS A 211 3.68 27.36 -16.39
C LYS A 211 2.72 26.55 -15.54
N VAL A 212 3.31 25.64 -14.79
CA VAL A 212 2.71 25.01 -13.60
C VAL A 212 2.03 26.09 -12.77
N VAL A 213 0.70 26.04 -12.69
CA VAL A 213 -0.05 26.84 -11.71
C VAL A 213 0.23 26.25 -10.35
N LEU A 214 0.63 27.06 -9.39
CA LEU A 214 0.92 26.65 -8.02
C LEU A 214 -0.24 25.83 -7.47
N GLN A 215 0.07 24.65 -6.95
CA GLN A 215 -0.85 23.81 -6.23
C GLN A 215 -1.39 24.60 -5.03
N SER A 216 -2.67 24.77 -4.92
CA SER A 216 -3.32 25.37 -3.76
C SER A 216 -4.04 24.30 -2.95
N TYR A 217 -3.94 24.39 -1.63
CA TYR A 217 -4.75 23.54 -0.76
C TYR A 217 -6.23 23.85 -0.93
N VAL A 218 -7.06 22.83 -0.81
CA VAL A 218 -8.51 23.04 -0.74
C VAL A 218 -8.80 23.92 0.47
N ALA A 219 -9.54 24.99 0.26
CA ALA A 219 -9.74 26.04 1.25
C ALA A 219 -10.74 25.69 2.38
N ASP A 220 -11.01 24.41 2.60
CA ASP A 220 -11.91 23.91 3.64
C ASP A 220 -11.23 23.61 4.99
N GLY A 221 -9.88 23.72 5.04
CA GLY A 221 -9.08 23.49 6.24
C GLY A 221 -8.86 22.01 6.59
N GLN A 222 -9.23 21.07 5.71
CA GLN A 222 -8.95 19.66 5.94
C GLN A 222 -7.48 19.35 5.66
N ALA A 223 -6.92 18.41 6.43
CA ALA A 223 -5.58 17.89 6.21
C ALA A 223 -5.58 16.73 5.21
N SER A 224 -4.39 16.32 4.80
CA SER A 224 -4.21 15.10 4.02
C SER A 224 -4.59 13.86 4.84
N ARG A 225 -5.13 12.83 4.20
CA ARG A 225 -5.67 11.65 4.89
C ARG A 225 -5.41 10.34 4.16
N MET A 226 -5.31 9.29 4.95
CA MET A 226 -5.42 7.91 4.44
C MET A 226 -6.89 7.55 4.31
N VAL A 227 -7.30 6.95 3.20
CA VAL A 227 -8.70 6.64 2.91
C VAL A 227 -8.84 5.18 2.47
N VAL A 228 -9.90 4.52 2.94
CA VAL A 228 -10.33 3.20 2.47
C VAL A 228 -11.76 3.29 1.98
N LEU A 229 -11.98 2.78 0.79
CA LEU A 229 -13.28 2.73 0.12
C LEU A 229 -13.77 1.29 0.04
N GLU A 230 -15.07 1.12 0.21
CA GLU A 230 -15.78 -0.12 -0.08
C GLU A 230 -16.64 0.08 -1.34
N ARG A 231 -16.42 -0.76 -2.33
CA ARG A 231 -17.19 -0.74 -3.58
C ARG A 231 -18.27 -1.84 -3.59
N ASP A 232 -19.49 -1.49 -3.94
CA ASP A 232 -20.53 -2.43 -4.34
C ASP A 232 -20.57 -2.48 -5.88
N PRO A 233 -20.08 -3.56 -6.51
CA PRO A 233 -20.06 -3.68 -7.96
C PRO A 233 -21.46 -3.74 -8.57
N ASN A 234 -22.48 -4.23 -7.84
CA ASN A 234 -23.86 -4.33 -8.33
C ASN A 234 -24.55 -2.97 -8.33
N ALA A 235 -24.31 -2.16 -7.31
CA ALA A 235 -24.83 -0.80 -7.23
C ALA A 235 -24.01 0.19 -8.06
N ARG A 236 -22.83 -0.19 -8.57
CA ARG A 236 -21.84 0.70 -9.19
C ARG A 236 -21.59 1.92 -8.32
N ALA A 237 -21.30 1.67 -7.07
CA ALA A 237 -21.09 2.69 -6.04
C ALA A 237 -19.93 2.32 -5.14
N ALA A 238 -19.22 3.33 -4.66
CA ALA A 238 -18.20 3.17 -3.64
C ALA A 238 -18.45 4.17 -2.50
N ARG A 239 -18.17 3.72 -1.28
CA ARG A 239 -18.35 4.50 -0.06
C ARG A 239 -17.04 4.55 0.70
N GLU A 240 -16.71 5.71 1.25
CA GLU A 240 -15.67 5.82 2.26
C GLU A 240 -16.11 5.07 3.52
N VAL A 241 -15.34 4.03 3.89
CA VAL A 241 -15.64 3.21 5.07
C VAL A 241 -14.67 3.45 6.21
N TRP A 242 -13.54 4.08 5.92
CA TRP A 242 -12.55 4.48 6.89
C TRP A 242 -11.68 5.59 6.34
N SER A 243 -11.33 6.54 7.21
CA SER A 243 -10.28 7.50 6.93
C SER A 243 -9.55 7.91 8.21
N PHE A 244 -8.34 8.38 8.05
CA PHE A 244 -7.52 8.93 9.11
C PHE A 244 -6.89 10.22 8.64
N ASP A 245 -7.22 11.32 9.30
CA ASP A 245 -6.61 12.62 9.12
C ASP A 245 -5.21 12.62 9.75
N THR A 246 -4.19 12.90 8.95
CA THR A 246 -2.80 12.92 9.41
C THR A 246 -2.46 14.18 10.21
N GLY A 247 -3.31 15.20 10.18
CA GLY A 247 -3.01 16.52 10.72
C GLY A 247 -2.00 17.32 9.90
N ASP A 248 -1.48 16.73 8.83
CA ASP A 248 -0.47 17.31 7.95
C ASP A 248 -1.09 17.76 6.63
N GLN A 249 -0.54 18.78 6.01
CA GLN A 249 -0.81 19.11 4.62
C GLN A 249 0.34 18.58 3.77
N ALA A 250 0.14 17.42 3.16
CA ALA A 250 1.12 16.74 2.31
C ALA A 250 0.80 17.02 0.84
N HIS A 251 1.58 17.85 0.19
CA HIS A 251 1.29 18.28 -1.19
C HIS A 251 1.65 17.25 -2.26
N ILE A 252 2.47 16.26 -1.93
CA ILE A 252 2.86 15.15 -2.80
C ILE A 252 3.08 13.88 -1.95
N TYR A 253 3.12 12.72 -2.63
CA TYR A 253 3.42 11.42 -2.06
C TYR A 253 2.39 10.95 -1.03
N GLY A 254 2.65 9.83 -0.44
CA GLY A 254 1.78 9.22 0.55
C GLY A 254 1.19 7.90 0.09
N GLY A 255 0.74 7.10 1.04
CA GLY A 255 0.14 5.79 0.79
C GLY A 255 -0.75 5.33 1.93
N ALA A 256 -1.54 4.29 1.67
CA ALA A 256 -2.42 3.66 2.63
C ALA A 256 -2.51 2.16 2.34
N ASP A 257 -1.77 1.34 3.09
CA ASP A 257 -1.69 -0.10 2.92
C ASP A 257 -2.33 -0.82 4.09
N VAL A 258 -3.21 -1.77 3.82
CA VAL A 258 -3.78 -2.62 4.87
C VAL A 258 -2.74 -3.64 5.33
N THR A 259 -2.67 -3.87 6.64
CA THR A 259 -1.76 -4.84 7.26
C THR A 259 -2.51 -6.10 7.72
N PRO A 260 -1.82 -7.23 7.97
CA PRO A 260 -2.43 -8.43 8.57
C PRO A 260 -3.11 -8.20 9.92
N ALA A 261 -2.74 -7.14 10.64
CA ALA A 261 -3.40 -6.77 11.90
C ALA A 261 -4.77 -6.10 11.68
N GLY A 262 -5.09 -5.69 10.43
CA GLY A 262 -6.27 -4.91 10.12
C GLY A 262 -6.11 -3.43 10.43
N SER A 263 -4.87 -2.97 10.56
CA SER A 263 -4.50 -1.56 10.60
C SER A 263 -4.13 -1.06 9.20
N VAL A 264 -4.00 0.24 9.04
CA VAL A 264 -3.55 0.88 7.80
C VAL A 264 -2.18 1.50 8.04
N LEU A 265 -1.20 1.11 7.23
CA LEU A 265 0.14 1.67 7.20
C LEU A 265 0.22 2.68 6.07
N GLY A 266 0.70 3.88 6.37
CA GLY A 266 0.92 4.91 5.36
C GLY A 266 2.04 5.85 5.72
N ASN A 267 2.25 6.83 4.86
CA ASN A 267 3.22 7.89 5.08
C ASN A 267 2.64 9.23 4.65
N SER A 268 3.11 10.30 5.28
CA SER A 268 2.81 11.68 4.89
C SER A 268 4.10 12.49 4.80
N TYR A 269 4.14 13.42 3.86
CA TYR A 269 5.22 14.38 3.67
C TYR A 269 4.69 15.81 3.92
N PRO A 270 4.71 16.29 5.17
CA PRO A 270 4.20 17.61 5.51
C PRO A 270 4.93 18.72 4.79
N GLN A 271 4.19 19.63 4.17
CA GLN A 271 4.78 20.84 3.59
C GLN A 271 5.32 21.79 4.66
N PHE A 272 4.65 21.80 5.82
CA PHE A 272 5.01 22.71 6.92
C PHE A 272 5.42 21.92 8.14
N VAL A 273 6.54 22.34 8.73
CA VAL A 273 7.08 21.81 9.98
C VAL A 273 7.01 22.91 11.03
N ASP A 274 6.52 22.57 12.21
CA ASP A 274 6.52 23.47 13.37
C ASP A 274 7.54 22.99 14.40
N PRO A 275 8.71 23.65 14.53
CA PRO A 275 9.74 23.27 15.50
C PRO A 275 9.29 23.36 16.96
N SER A 276 8.26 24.15 17.25
CA SER A 276 7.75 24.36 18.62
C SER A 276 6.75 23.28 19.05
N ASP A 277 6.20 22.50 18.09
CA ASP A 277 5.26 21.44 18.34
C ASP A 277 5.95 20.07 18.19
N THR A 278 5.99 19.30 19.27
CA THR A 278 6.62 17.97 19.32
C THR A 278 6.01 16.99 18.33
N ASP A 279 4.77 17.17 17.93
CA ASP A 279 4.07 16.31 16.98
C ASP A 279 4.18 16.77 15.51
N ARG A 280 4.54 18.03 15.28
CA ARG A 280 4.60 18.66 13.95
C ARG A 280 6.02 19.03 13.48
N GLN A 281 7.06 18.59 14.18
CA GLN A 281 8.46 18.88 13.85
C GLN A 281 9.10 17.91 12.83
N TYR A 282 8.31 17.00 12.26
CA TYR A 282 8.79 15.95 11.36
C TYR A 282 8.44 16.28 9.92
N GLN A 283 9.44 16.19 9.05
CA GLN A 283 9.26 16.43 7.63
C GLN A 283 8.73 15.21 6.89
N GLN A 284 8.91 14.03 7.45
CA GLN A 284 8.33 12.78 6.97
C GLN A 284 7.74 12.02 8.15
N ASN A 285 6.52 11.54 8.00
CA ASN A 285 5.87 10.68 8.98
C ASN A 285 5.49 9.34 8.35
N PHE A 286 5.66 8.28 9.13
CA PHE A 286 5.13 6.95 8.87
C PHE A 286 4.11 6.62 9.95
N TRP A 287 2.95 6.18 9.53
CA TRP A 287 1.81 5.93 10.41
C TRP A 287 1.33 4.49 10.28
N GLU A 288 1.07 3.80 11.37
CA GLU A 288 0.19 2.66 11.40
C GLU A 288 -1.00 2.97 12.30
N VAL A 289 -2.20 2.95 11.73
CA VAL A 289 -3.43 3.36 12.39
C VAL A 289 -4.40 2.20 12.41
N THR A 290 -4.97 1.91 13.57
CA THR A 290 -5.96 0.84 13.73
C THR A 290 -7.26 1.18 13.02
N ALA A 291 -8.11 0.17 12.80
CA ALA A 291 -9.47 0.37 12.27
C ALA A 291 -10.33 1.31 13.14
N ALA A 292 -10.00 1.45 14.42
CA ALA A 292 -10.66 2.39 15.35
C ALA A 292 -10.07 3.82 15.31
N GLY A 293 -9.15 4.11 14.38
CA GLY A 293 -8.52 5.42 14.26
C GLY A 293 -7.42 5.71 15.31
N GLN A 294 -6.95 4.70 16.02
CA GLN A 294 -5.89 4.87 17.01
C GLN A 294 -4.52 4.66 16.37
N ILE A 295 -3.56 5.52 16.66
CA ILE A 295 -2.18 5.37 16.21
C ILE A 295 -1.55 4.19 16.95
N ALA A 296 -1.30 3.09 16.23
CA ALA A 296 -0.62 1.92 16.76
C ALA A 296 0.90 2.05 16.70
N TRP A 297 1.40 2.80 15.71
CA TRP A 297 2.82 3.03 15.50
C TRP A 297 3.02 4.31 14.69
N ARG A 298 4.06 5.07 15.05
CA ARG A 298 4.48 6.26 14.31
C ARG A 298 5.99 6.39 14.37
N VAL A 299 6.60 6.71 13.24
CA VAL A 299 7.99 7.15 13.15
C VAL A 299 8.03 8.44 12.36
N GLY A 300 8.68 9.46 12.90
CA GLY A 300 8.90 10.74 12.23
C GLY A 300 10.37 10.95 11.92
N LEU A 301 10.69 11.42 10.72
CA LEU A 301 12.02 11.82 10.32
C LEU A 301 12.11 13.34 10.37
N ARG A 302 13.04 13.86 11.17
CA ARG A 302 13.37 15.28 11.21
C ARG A 302 14.50 15.55 10.22
N PHE A 303 14.32 16.54 9.39
CA PHE A 303 15.43 17.15 8.68
C PHE A 303 15.83 18.42 9.44
N LEU A 304 17.10 18.50 9.78
CA LEU A 304 17.64 19.63 10.52
C LEU A 304 18.30 20.62 9.55
N ASP A 305 18.20 21.91 9.85
CA ASP A 305 18.79 22.98 9.04
C ASP A 305 20.29 22.70 8.79
N PRO A 306 20.70 22.37 7.55
CA PRO A 306 22.08 21.99 7.27
C PRO A 306 23.05 23.17 7.31
N TRP A 307 22.54 24.41 7.29
CA TRP A 307 23.35 25.65 7.27
C TRP A 307 23.56 26.23 8.65
N ALA A 308 22.76 25.80 9.63
CA ALA A 308 22.96 26.21 11.01
C ALA A 308 24.15 25.45 11.65
N PRO A 309 24.83 26.04 12.63
CA PRO A 309 25.80 25.34 13.47
C PRO A 309 25.20 24.08 14.08
N GLU A 310 25.99 23.00 14.18
CA GLU A 310 25.50 21.65 14.53
C GLU A 310 24.73 21.60 15.85
N ASP A 311 25.18 22.37 16.85
CA ASP A 311 24.57 22.45 18.17
C ASP A 311 23.30 23.32 18.25
N SER A 312 22.99 24.06 17.18
CA SER A 312 21.83 24.96 17.10
C SER A 312 20.84 24.60 16.00
N ARG A 313 21.03 23.46 15.32
CA ARG A 313 20.16 23.03 14.23
C ARG A 313 18.73 22.77 14.69
N GLN A 314 17.78 23.43 14.03
CA GLN A 314 16.36 23.28 14.27
C GLN A 314 15.70 22.42 13.19
N PRO A 315 14.54 21.83 13.46
CA PRO A 315 13.74 21.21 12.42
C PRO A 315 13.48 22.17 11.25
N PHE A 316 13.57 21.63 10.04
CA PHE A 316 13.56 22.40 8.81
C PHE A 316 12.25 22.24 8.07
N SER A 317 11.76 23.33 7.47
CA SER A 317 10.83 23.35 6.35
C SER A 317 11.22 24.46 5.38
N HIS A 318 10.75 24.37 4.12
CA HIS A 318 11.03 25.41 3.12
C HIS A 318 10.62 26.81 3.60
N SER A 319 9.45 26.95 4.24
CA SER A 319 8.97 28.22 4.74
C SER A 319 9.84 28.79 5.86
N LEU A 320 10.27 27.97 6.80
CA LEU A 320 11.16 28.35 7.88
C LEU A 320 12.55 28.73 7.36
N PHE A 321 13.06 27.97 6.41
CA PHE A 321 14.34 28.22 5.77
C PHE A 321 14.35 29.57 5.05
N ASN A 322 13.35 29.83 4.21
CA ASN A 322 13.20 31.09 3.50
C ASN A 322 13.00 32.28 4.45
N ALA A 323 12.32 32.07 5.56
CA ALA A 323 12.17 33.12 6.59
C ALA A 323 13.53 33.46 7.27
N GLN A 324 14.39 32.47 7.44
CA GLN A 324 15.70 32.63 8.11
C GLN A 324 16.79 33.15 7.16
N TYR A 325 16.84 32.63 5.93
CA TYR A 325 17.95 32.88 5.00
C TYR A 325 17.55 33.73 3.77
N GLY A 326 16.26 34.11 3.65
CA GLY A 326 15.70 34.78 2.48
C GLY A 326 15.30 33.79 1.38
N ALA A 327 14.70 34.30 0.34
CA ALA A 327 14.33 33.47 -0.81
C ALA A 327 15.60 32.99 -1.53
N ILE A 328 15.73 31.68 -1.66
CA ILE A 328 16.87 31.00 -2.29
C ILE A 328 16.32 30.23 -3.48
N ASP A 329 17.03 30.30 -4.60
CA ASP A 329 16.59 29.65 -5.85
C ASP A 329 16.50 28.13 -5.72
N GLU A 330 17.38 27.52 -4.90
CA GLU A 330 17.42 26.07 -4.65
C GLU A 330 17.60 25.78 -3.16
N PRO A 331 16.53 25.89 -2.35
CA PRO A 331 16.63 25.51 -0.92
C PRO A 331 16.83 24.00 -0.77
N PRO A 332 17.47 23.54 0.32
CA PRO A 332 17.59 22.11 0.60
C PRO A 332 16.20 21.48 0.71
N VAL A 333 16.01 20.32 0.09
CA VAL A 333 14.70 19.66 0.01
C VAL A 333 14.35 18.91 1.28
N GLY A 334 15.35 18.40 2.02
CA GLY A 334 15.17 17.59 3.21
C GLY A 334 14.76 16.15 2.88
N TRP A 335 14.04 15.50 3.80
CA TRP A 335 13.58 14.13 3.62
C TRP A 335 12.29 14.10 2.81
N GLN A 336 12.29 13.35 1.70
CA GLN A 336 11.11 13.04 0.91
C GLN A 336 10.99 11.53 0.80
N THR A 337 9.85 10.96 1.16
CA THR A 337 9.59 9.53 1.05
C THR A 337 8.32 9.31 0.25
N TYR A 338 8.47 8.69 -0.89
CA TYR A 338 7.34 8.39 -1.77
C TYR A 338 6.43 7.33 -1.17
N ASN A 339 7.01 6.23 -0.67
CA ASN A 339 6.27 5.07 -0.24
C ASN A 339 6.89 4.41 1.00
N VAL A 340 6.07 3.70 1.74
CA VAL A 340 6.45 2.77 2.81
C VAL A 340 5.77 1.44 2.56
N GLU A 341 6.49 0.34 2.78
CA GLU A 341 5.95 -1.00 2.69
C GLU A 341 6.36 -1.82 3.91
N ARG A 342 5.46 -2.68 4.38
CA ARG A 342 5.76 -3.65 5.45
C ARG A 342 6.03 -5.02 4.84
N PHE A 343 6.90 -5.77 5.49
CA PHE A 343 7.09 -7.19 5.25
C PHE A 343 7.39 -7.93 6.57
N TYR A 344 7.25 -9.23 6.56
CA TYR A 344 7.52 -10.10 7.71
C TYR A 344 8.73 -10.98 7.41
N ALA A 345 9.89 -10.58 7.90
CA ALA A 345 11.18 -11.19 7.58
C ALA A 345 11.35 -12.65 8.09
N GLU A 346 10.44 -13.10 8.97
CA GLU A 346 10.44 -14.45 9.53
C GLU A 346 9.48 -15.41 8.78
N GLY A 347 8.89 -14.98 7.68
CA GLY A 347 7.95 -15.75 6.87
C GLY A 347 6.48 -15.34 7.04
N PRO A 348 5.54 -16.15 6.50
CA PRO A 348 4.12 -15.86 6.51
C PRO A 348 3.55 -15.73 7.92
N VAL A 349 2.44 -15.03 8.07
CA VAL A 349 1.79 -14.76 9.36
C VAL A 349 0.52 -15.58 9.47
N LEU A 350 0.32 -16.22 10.62
CA LEU A 350 -0.94 -16.82 11.01
C LEU A 350 -1.53 -16.00 12.16
N ALA A 351 -2.63 -15.31 11.91
CA ALA A 351 -3.23 -14.41 12.88
C ALA A 351 -4.56 -14.94 13.43
N ARG A 352 -4.89 -14.54 14.66
CA ARG A 352 -6.18 -14.71 15.33
C ARG A 352 -6.74 -16.13 15.29
N PRO A 353 -5.98 -17.17 15.66
CA PRO A 353 -6.53 -18.51 15.75
C PRO A 353 -7.65 -18.54 16.81
N CYS A 354 -8.77 -19.18 16.47
CA CYS A 354 -9.91 -19.33 17.34
C CYS A 354 -10.61 -20.68 17.12
N LEU A 355 -11.33 -21.17 18.12
CA LEU A 355 -12.13 -22.40 18.02
C LEU A 355 -13.47 -22.08 17.36
N ALA A 356 -13.69 -22.62 16.16
CA ALA A 356 -14.93 -22.43 15.42
C ALA A 356 -16.02 -23.46 15.73
N GLY A 357 -15.68 -24.49 16.54
CA GLY A 357 -16.59 -25.53 16.96
C GLY A 357 -16.01 -26.93 16.77
N GLN A 358 -16.91 -27.89 16.51
CA GLN A 358 -16.58 -29.29 16.26
C GLN A 358 -16.95 -29.67 14.80
N GLY A 359 -16.06 -30.29 14.09
CA GLY A 359 -16.28 -30.77 12.74
C GLY A 359 -17.13 -32.05 12.67
N ALA A 360 -17.50 -32.42 11.46
CA ALA A 360 -18.32 -33.63 11.23
C ALA A 360 -17.61 -34.92 11.67
N GLY A 361 -16.27 -34.93 11.63
CA GLY A 361 -15.43 -36.04 12.12
C GLY A 361 -15.26 -36.11 13.63
N GLY A 362 -15.86 -35.18 14.40
CA GLY A 362 -15.76 -35.11 15.86
C GLY A 362 -14.49 -34.41 16.39
N GLY A 363 -13.60 -33.97 15.51
CA GLY A 363 -12.42 -33.18 15.87
C GLY A 363 -12.73 -31.69 16.01
N PRO A 364 -11.83 -30.89 16.60
CA PRO A 364 -12.00 -29.45 16.67
C PRO A 364 -11.85 -28.79 15.29
N VAL A 365 -12.57 -27.71 15.05
CA VAL A 365 -12.38 -26.83 13.89
C VAL A 365 -11.71 -25.55 14.38
N VAL A 366 -10.52 -25.29 13.88
CA VAL A 366 -9.76 -24.10 14.21
C VAL A 366 -9.80 -23.14 13.02
N ARG A 367 -10.30 -21.94 13.26
CA ARG A 367 -10.27 -20.85 12.28
C ARG A 367 -9.02 -20.03 12.47
N ALA A 368 -8.35 -19.66 11.38
CA ALA A 368 -7.20 -18.78 11.39
C ALA A 368 -7.17 -17.88 10.16
N LEU A 369 -6.41 -16.81 10.22
CA LEU A 369 -6.20 -15.86 9.13
C LEU A 369 -4.76 -15.95 8.67
N PRO A 370 -4.46 -16.67 7.56
CA PRO A 370 -3.12 -16.72 6.99
C PRO A 370 -2.85 -15.52 6.07
N PHE A 371 -1.64 -14.94 6.19
CA PHE A 371 -1.14 -13.87 5.34
C PHE A 371 0.25 -14.21 4.85
N ASN A 372 0.57 -13.83 3.61
CA ASN A 372 1.92 -14.01 3.08
C ASN A 372 2.92 -13.09 3.79
N SER A 373 4.20 -13.41 3.71
CA SER A 373 5.29 -12.61 4.30
C SER A 373 5.44 -11.23 3.67
N VAL A 374 5.08 -11.10 2.41
CA VAL A 374 5.06 -9.82 1.66
C VAL A 374 3.70 -9.62 0.99
N ARG A 375 3.39 -8.39 0.65
CA ARG A 375 2.23 -8.07 -0.19
C ARG A 375 2.50 -8.53 -1.62
N THR A 376 1.50 -9.13 -2.23
CA THR A 376 1.60 -9.62 -3.61
C THR A 376 0.55 -8.94 -4.49
N GLN A 377 0.84 -8.90 -5.78
CA GLN A 377 -0.03 -8.41 -6.83
C GLN A 377 -0.34 -9.54 -7.82
N GLY A 378 -1.38 -9.40 -8.62
CA GLY A 378 -1.81 -10.41 -9.60
C GLY A 378 -2.65 -11.54 -9.00
N PRO A 379 -2.60 -12.75 -9.57
CA PRO A 379 -3.32 -13.91 -9.07
C PRO A 379 -2.93 -14.30 -7.64
N GLU A 380 -3.88 -14.92 -6.93
CA GLU A 380 -3.64 -15.44 -5.59
C GLU A 380 -2.56 -16.54 -5.60
N LEU A 381 -1.75 -16.60 -4.56
CA LEU A 381 -0.63 -17.55 -4.46
C LEU A 381 -0.95 -18.71 -3.53
N PRO A 382 -0.53 -19.95 -3.87
CA PRO A 382 -0.81 -21.11 -3.03
C PRO A 382 -0.08 -21.04 -1.70
N GLY A 383 -0.73 -21.62 -0.69
CA GLY A 383 -0.19 -21.84 0.64
C GLY A 383 -0.71 -23.12 1.25
N GLN A 384 -0.12 -23.50 2.37
CA GLN A 384 -0.52 -24.71 3.10
C GLN A 384 -0.56 -24.44 4.61
N LEU A 385 -1.62 -24.91 5.26
CA LEU A 385 -1.75 -24.93 6.71
C LEU A 385 -1.45 -26.32 7.25
N PHE A 386 -0.89 -26.36 8.45
CA PHE A 386 -0.58 -27.58 9.19
C PHE A 386 -1.04 -27.45 10.64
N ALA A 387 -1.41 -28.57 11.23
CA ALA A 387 -1.64 -28.68 12.66
C ALA A 387 -0.97 -29.94 13.19
N TYR A 388 -0.16 -29.82 14.27
CA TYR A 388 0.58 -30.93 14.85
C TYR A 388 0.87 -30.71 16.34
N GLU A 389 1.32 -31.75 17.06
CA GLU A 389 1.78 -31.61 18.45
C GLU A 389 3.16 -30.98 18.50
N GLU A 390 3.41 -30.07 19.43
CA GLU A 390 4.73 -29.45 19.60
C GLU A 390 5.80 -30.53 19.88
N GLY A 391 6.87 -30.49 19.06
CA GLY A 391 7.94 -31.48 19.13
C GLY A 391 7.70 -32.76 18.31
N ASP A 392 6.51 -32.97 17.74
CA ASP A 392 6.18 -34.08 16.85
C ASP A 392 5.61 -33.60 15.51
N THR A 393 6.49 -33.28 14.58
CA THR A 393 6.10 -32.83 13.23
C THR A 393 5.72 -34.02 12.31
N GLN A 394 5.87 -35.27 12.76
CA GLN A 394 5.54 -36.45 11.95
C GLN A 394 4.05 -36.81 12.07
N THR A 395 3.45 -36.52 13.20
CA THR A 395 2.02 -36.79 13.45
C THR A 395 1.22 -35.50 13.20
N LEU A 396 0.63 -35.42 12.00
CA LEU A 396 -0.22 -34.28 11.64
C LEU A 396 -1.66 -34.49 12.11
N TYR A 397 -2.21 -33.52 12.80
CA TYR A 397 -3.65 -33.47 13.12
C TYR A 397 -4.48 -32.94 11.93
N ALA A 398 -3.89 -32.12 11.08
CA ALA A 398 -4.49 -31.69 9.82
C ALA A 398 -3.44 -31.09 8.87
N THR A 399 -3.78 -31.10 7.60
CA THR A 399 -3.11 -30.31 6.56
C THR A 399 -4.16 -29.82 5.58
N GLN A 400 -4.05 -28.59 5.10
CA GLN A 400 -4.99 -28.00 4.16
C GLN A 400 -4.30 -27.03 3.20
N GLU A 401 -4.52 -27.21 1.92
CA GLU A 401 -4.13 -26.26 0.89
C GLU A 401 -5.12 -25.08 0.86
N PHE A 402 -4.61 -23.90 0.58
CA PHE A 402 -5.41 -22.68 0.41
C PHE A 402 -4.69 -21.70 -0.53
N THR A 403 -5.28 -20.53 -0.78
CA THR A 403 -4.60 -19.43 -1.48
C THR A 403 -4.53 -18.19 -0.60
N PHE A 404 -3.37 -17.53 -0.60
CA PHE A 404 -3.20 -16.22 0.04
C PHE A 404 -3.91 -15.14 -0.77
N GLN A 405 -4.66 -14.30 -0.07
CA GLN A 405 -5.21 -13.11 -0.68
C GLN A 405 -4.12 -12.08 -0.97
N LYS A 406 -4.21 -11.45 -2.13
CA LYS A 406 -3.36 -10.31 -2.45
C LYS A 406 -3.62 -9.14 -1.49
N SER A 407 -2.66 -8.23 -1.42
CA SER A 407 -2.75 -7.00 -0.62
C SER A 407 -3.14 -7.21 0.84
N TRP A 408 -2.88 -8.42 1.38
CA TRP A 408 -3.17 -8.81 2.75
C TRP A 408 -4.64 -8.66 3.18
N ILE A 409 -5.57 -8.79 2.26
CA ILE A 409 -6.97 -8.91 2.62
C ILE A 409 -7.17 -10.22 3.38
N ALA A 410 -7.85 -10.15 4.51
CA ALA A 410 -8.07 -11.30 5.36
C ALA A 410 -9.04 -12.30 4.70
N ARG A 411 -8.63 -13.58 4.69
CA ARG A 411 -9.51 -14.70 4.36
C ARG A 411 -9.46 -15.69 5.50
N PRO A 412 -10.55 -15.89 6.24
CA PRO A 412 -10.60 -16.93 7.28
C PRO A 412 -10.55 -18.32 6.64
N ILE A 413 -9.74 -19.19 7.20
CA ILE A 413 -9.63 -20.60 6.81
C ILE A 413 -10.03 -21.44 8.03
N ASP A 414 -10.99 -22.32 7.84
CA ASP A 414 -11.41 -23.31 8.84
C ASP A 414 -10.64 -24.62 8.63
N LEU A 415 -9.78 -24.97 9.56
CA LEU A 415 -8.99 -26.19 9.55
C LEU A 415 -9.65 -27.21 10.46
N GLU A 416 -10.23 -28.28 9.87
CA GLU A 416 -10.81 -29.39 10.63
C GLU A 416 -9.71 -30.35 11.05
N LEU A 417 -9.53 -30.51 12.36
CA LEU A 417 -8.52 -31.41 12.92
C LEU A 417 -9.13 -32.79 13.20
N VAL A 418 -8.28 -33.81 13.27
CA VAL A 418 -8.70 -35.14 13.74
C VAL A 418 -9.12 -35.09 15.21
N PRO A 419 -10.00 -36.03 15.69
CA PRO A 419 -10.47 -36.03 17.08
C PRO A 419 -9.38 -36.09 18.14
N GLU A 420 -8.26 -36.72 17.82
CA GLU A 420 -7.09 -36.85 18.70
C GLU A 420 -6.48 -35.51 19.11
N ALA A 421 -6.71 -34.46 18.29
CA ALA A 421 -6.25 -33.10 18.57
C ALA A 421 -6.89 -32.49 19.84
N TRP A 422 -8.03 -33.01 20.31
CA TRP A 422 -8.59 -32.64 21.60
C TRP A 422 -7.68 -33.02 22.79
N GLY A 423 -6.84 -34.03 22.62
CA GLY A 423 -5.87 -34.46 23.61
C GLY A 423 -4.48 -33.81 23.48
N ALA A 424 -4.27 -32.96 22.47
CA ALA A 424 -3.01 -32.26 22.25
C ALA A 424 -2.68 -31.37 23.44
N LYS A 425 -1.47 -31.52 24.00
CA LYS A 425 -1.00 -30.69 25.12
C LYS A 425 -0.61 -29.30 24.63
N ASN A 426 0.12 -29.27 23.52
CA ASN A 426 0.58 -28.05 22.87
C ASN A 426 0.35 -28.17 21.36
N LEU A 427 -0.80 -27.73 20.89
CA LEU A 427 -1.12 -27.66 19.48
C LEU A 427 -0.26 -26.56 18.83
N VAL A 428 0.39 -26.90 17.75
CA VAL A 428 1.07 -25.96 16.85
C VAL A 428 0.27 -25.88 15.56
N LEU A 429 -0.08 -24.68 15.18
CA LEU A 429 -0.55 -24.34 13.84
C LEU A 429 0.63 -23.81 13.05
N ALA A 430 0.76 -24.17 11.80
CA ALA A 430 1.81 -23.60 10.96
C ALA A 430 1.29 -23.24 9.58
N VAL A 431 1.92 -22.27 8.98
CA VAL A 431 1.61 -21.82 7.62
C VAL A 431 2.88 -21.84 6.78
N GLN A 432 2.75 -22.33 5.55
CA GLN A 432 3.80 -22.31 4.54
C GLN A 432 3.33 -21.58 3.29
N ASN A 433 4.19 -20.74 2.74
CA ASN A 433 3.91 -20.06 1.47
C ASN A 433 4.58 -20.80 0.28
N HIS A 434 4.32 -20.33 -0.93
CA HIS A 434 4.82 -20.93 -2.18
C HIS A 434 6.35 -20.83 -2.36
N TRP A 435 7.04 -19.96 -1.59
CA TRP A 435 8.50 -19.91 -1.56
C TRP A 435 9.10 -20.98 -0.61
N GLY A 436 8.24 -21.71 0.13
CA GLY A 436 8.68 -22.68 1.13
C GLY A 436 9.01 -22.09 2.50
N GLU A 437 8.76 -20.80 2.71
CA GLU A 437 8.86 -20.17 4.02
C GLU A 437 7.81 -20.76 4.94
N PHE A 438 8.25 -21.27 6.11
CA PHE A 438 7.41 -21.98 7.06
C PHE A 438 7.44 -21.29 8.42
N ARG A 439 6.25 -20.98 8.98
CA ARG A 439 6.15 -20.34 10.28
C ARG A 439 5.21 -21.08 11.21
N PRO A 440 5.71 -21.65 12.31
CA PRO A 440 4.91 -22.25 13.35
C PRO A 440 4.37 -21.19 14.33
N LEU A 441 3.19 -21.47 14.89
CA LEU A 441 2.54 -20.73 15.97
C LEU A 441 2.07 -21.71 17.01
N SER A 442 2.70 -21.75 18.19
CA SER A 442 2.23 -22.55 19.32
C SER A 442 0.98 -21.88 19.91
N VAL A 443 -0.12 -22.61 20.00
CA VAL A 443 -1.40 -22.12 20.52
C VAL A 443 -1.78 -22.76 21.85
N GLY A 444 -0.97 -23.67 22.37
CA GLY A 444 -1.22 -24.41 23.59
C GLY A 444 -2.32 -25.47 23.41
N HIS A 445 -3.08 -25.77 24.46
CA HIS A 445 -4.17 -26.73 24.38
C HIS A 445 -5.32 -26.16 23.52
N VAL A 446 -5.89 -26.98 22.64
CA VAL A 446 -6.91 -26.53 21.69
C VAL A 446 -8.12 -25.86 22.37
N SER A 447 -8.51 -26.36 23.57
CA SER A 447 -9.61 -25.77 24.34
C SER A 447 -9.26 -24.42 24.99
N SER A 448 -8.01 -23.99 24.95
CA SER A 448 -7.60 -22.66 25.42
C SER A 448 -7.73 -21.59 24.34
N LEU A 449 -7.96 -21.99 23.08
CA LEU A 449 -8.27 -21.04 22.03
C LEU A 449 -9.57 -20.29 22.35
N PRO A 450 -9.62 -18.99 22.11
CA PRO A 450 -10.88 -18.25 22.24
C PRO A 450 -11.91 -18.82 21.26
N GLU A 451 -13.18 -18.82 21.63
CA GLU A 451 -14.23 -19.10 20.66
C GLU A 451 -14.21 -18.02 19.56
N CYS A 452 -14.39 -18.46 18.33
CA CYS A 452 -14.49 -17.49 17.24
C CYS A 452 -15.70 -16.58 17.48
N ALA A 453 -15.50 -15.28 17.47
CA ALA A 453 -16.60 -14.33 17.57
C ALA A 453 -17.62 -14.69 16.49
N GLY A 454 -18.85 -14.97 16.91
CA GLY A 454 -19.94 -15.26 15.98
C GLY A 454 -20.01 -14.15 14.93
N GLN A 455 -20.37 -14.45 13.70
CA GLN A 455 -20.71 -13.46 12.68
C GLN A 455 -21.83 -12.57 13.25
N ALA A 456 -21.46 -11.54 14.00
CA ALA A 456 -22.42 -10.58 14.49
C ALA A 456 -22.91 -9.81 13.26
N SER A 457 -24.23 -9.86 13.06
CA SER A 457 -24.95 -9.10 12.05
C SER A 457 -24.39 -7.69 11.88
N ALA A 458 -24.17 -7.30 10.64
CA ALA A 458 -23.70 -5.99 10.21
C ALA A 458 -24.49 -4.87 10.92
N GLY A 459 -23.90 -4.20 11.90
CA GLY A 459 -24.59 -3.16 12.66
C GLY A 459 -23.76 -2.36 13.64
N GLY A 460 -22.43 -2.40 13.58
CA GLY A 460 -21.56 -1.61 14.44
C GLY A 460 -20.38 -1.03 13.69
N ALA A 461 -20.45 0.25 13.35
CA ALA A 461 -19.41 1.00 12.67
C ALA A 461 -18.19 1.23 13.58
N GLY A 462 -17.30 0.26 13.75
CA GLY A 462 -16.15 0.55 14.60
C GLY A 462 -15.09 -0.53 14.78
N GLY A 463 -15.09 -1.63 14.03
CA GLY A 463 -14.08 -2.65 14.31
C GLY A 463 -13.86 -3.74 13.27
N ARG A 464 -14.41 -3.62 12.07
CA ARG A 464 -14.49 -4.73 11.12
C ARG A 464 -14.03 -4.44 9.70
N LEU A 465 -13.14 -3.46 9.52
CA LEU A 465 -12.82 -2.93 8.18
C LEU A 465 -12.32 -3.97 7.17
N PHE A 466 -11.85 -5.15 7.56
CA PHE A 466 -11.21 -6.09 6.62
C PHE A 466 -11.50 -7.57 6.92
N TYR A 467 -12.47 -7.90 7.79
CA TYR A 467 -12.71 -9.26 8.26
C TYR A 467 -14.09 -9.83 7.93
N ASP A 468 -14.95 -9.06 7.26
CA ASP A 468 -16.25 -9.51 6.77
C ASP A 468 -16.17 -9.77 5.26
N VAL A 469 -15.54 -10.88 4.87
CA VAL A 469 -15.69 -11.47 3.55
C VAL A 469 -16.32 -12.85 3.68
#